data_3df69b23569b4dd6d3ddc09d2743e0a4
#
_entry.id   3df69b23569b4dd6d3ddc09d2743e0a4
#
_cell.length_a   1.000
_cell.length_b   1.000
_cell.length_c   1.000
_cell.angle_alpha   90.00
_cell.angle_beta   90.00
_cell.angle_gamma   90.00
#
_symmetry.space_group_name_H-M   'P 1'
#
loop_
_entity.id
_entity.type
_entity.pdbx_description
1 polymer ?
#
loop_
_entity_poly.entity_id
_entity_poly.type
_entity_poly.pdbx_seq_one_letter_code
_entity_poly.pdbx_strand_id
1 'polypeptide(L)'
;MLFVPFCGTITDFKMKQKVRIAAGQGFWGDLLDAPVRQVEGGPIDYLMLDYLAEVTMSIMQKQKARDPNAGYAKDFIPLMRRILPACVERDIKVTANAGGVNVRGCADAVIQVARELGLGGKLRIGIVTGDDIMSRLDELLARGIELRNMDTGEPLSTVRDKIQSANVYLGAWPMVEALNQGAQVVITGRATDTGLTLAPLIHEFGWAKDDWNRLASGTIAGHIIECGAQASGGNCQYEWRSIPNLADVGFPIVEASPDGTFVITKHERTGGWIIIPGIKEQLVYEMGDPHEYITPDCVADFTTIHLEYEGRDRVRVFGIEGRPATEFLKVSISYSAGFKAVGTLVYSWPDAYEKAQAADRILRRRLDRLGLQFDHVLTEFVGVNATHGALAGAPGADIPEVQLRVGVRGQDRSAVERFTKEIAPLILTGPPGVTGFAGGRPKVEEIVAYWPALIPKEEITPAVEVLEA
;
A
#
# COMPACT_ATOMS: atom_id res chain seq x y z
N MET A 1 16.35 -0.35 60.37
CA MET A 1 15.61 -0.49 59.12
C MET A 1 15.58 0.89 58.46
N LEU A 2 16.59 1.16 57.64
CA LEU A 2 16.74 2.48 56.98
C LEU A 2 15.99 2.44 55.62
N PHE A 3 14.99 3.30 55.50
CA PHE A 3 14.33 3.58 54.21
C PHE A 3 15.23 4.48 53.38
N VAL A 4 15.71 3.97 52.23
CA VAL A 4 16.35 4.77 51.20
C VAL A 4 15.24 5.20 50.20
N PRO A 5 14.98 6.51 49.99
CA PRO A 5 14.05 6.94 48.97
C PRO A 5 14.70 6.77 47.59
N PHE A 6 14.06 6.01 46.74
CA PHE A 6 14.39 5.93 45.31
C PHE A 6 13.99 7.25 44.65
N CYS A 7 14.95 8.14 44.50
CA CYS A 7 14.79 9.36 43.72
C CYS A 7 15.05 9.01 42.25
N GLY A 8 14.04 8.50 41.57
CA GLY A 8 14.03 8.44 40.12
C GLY A 8 13.85 9.84 39.56
N THR A 9 14.86 10.37 38.90
CA THR A 9 14.77 11.59 38.11
C THR A 9 13.69 11.39 37.04
N ILE A 10 12.53 11.99 37.25
CA ILE A 10 11.53 12.22 36.19
C ILE A 10 12.23 13.19 35.24
N THR A 11 12.75 12.68 34.14
CA THR A 11 13.12 13.55 33.01
C THR A 11 11.83 14.22 32.57
N ASP A 12 11.74 15.55 32.74
CA ASP A 12 10.70 16.39 32.17
C ASP A 12 10.65 16.12 30.66
N PHE A 13 9.72 15.28 30.24
CA PHE A 13 9.44 15.05 28.83
C PHE A 13 8.77 16.32 28.30
N LYS A 14 9.57 17.24 27.79
CA LYS A 14 9.07 18.48 27.19
C LYS A 14 8.34 18.11 25.90
N MET A 15 7.02 17.98 25.95
CA MET A 15 6.19 17.70 24.76
C MET A 15 6.57 18.66 23.63
N LYS A 16 6.81 18.13 22.45
CA LYS A 16 7.03 18.93 21.25
C LYS A 16 5.78 19.78 20.97
N GLN A 17 5.99 21.01 20.54
CA GLN A 17 4.89 21.89 20.12
C GLN A 17 4.45 21.62 18.68
N LYS A 18 5.30 20.98 17.89
CA LYS A 18 5.05 20.61 16.51
C LYS A 18 5.86 19.35 16.15
N VAL A 19 5.30 18.46 15.38
CA VAL A 19 5.95 17.26 14.83
C VAL A 19 5.80 17.24 13.32
N ARG A 20 6.89 16.99 12.60
CA ARG A 20 6.95 16.92 11.14
C ARG A 20 7.16 15.48 10.69
N ILE A 21 6.16 14.91 10.00
CA ILE A 21 6.21 13.56 9.46
C ILE A 21 6.19 13.66 7.93
N ALA A 22 7.23 13.18 7.29
CA ALA A 22 7.36 13.18 5.84
C ALA A 22 7.00 11.82 5.26
N ALA A 23 6.16 11.78 4.23
CA ALA A 23 5.97 10.59 3.42
C ALA A 23 7.18 10.38 2.51
N GLY A 24 7.72 9.17 2.49
CA GLY A 24 8.85 8.84 1.63
C GLY A 24 8.55 7.75 0.60
N GLN A 25 7.52 6.96 0.85
CA GLN A 25 7.11 5.84 0.00
C GLN A 25 5.59 5.66 0.12
N GLY A 26 4.88 5.57 -0.99
CA GLY A 26 3.44 5.32 -1.00
C GLY A 26 3.07 3.89 -1.40
N PHE A 27 3.99 3.13 -2.00
CA PHE A 27 3.83 1.71 -2.32
C PHE A 27 5.19 1.07 -2.68
N TRP A 28 5.28 -0.25 -2.65
CA TRP A 28 6.49 -0.96 -3.05
C TRP A 28 6.77 -0.78 -4.55
N GLY A 29 7.81 -0.02 -4.88
CA GLY A 29 8.18 0.34 -6.25
C GLY A 29 7.91 1.80 -6.62
N ASP A 30 7.61 2.65 -5.65
CA ASP A 30 7.52 4.10 -5.80
C ASP A 30 8.90 4.73 -6.06
N LEU A 31 8.97 6.05 -6.16
CA LEU A 31 10.20 6.79 -6.45
C LEU A 31 11.30 6.52 -5.41
N LEU A 32 12.34 5.79 -5.79
CA LEU A 32 13.43 5.38 -4.89
C LEU A 32 14.20 6.54 -4.26
N ASP A 33 14.23 7.70 -4.90
CA ASP A 33 14.92 8.89 -4.38
C ASP A 33 14.02 9.79 -3.51
N ALA A 34 12.70 9.58 -3.49
CA ALA A 34 11.80 10.40 -2.70
C ALA A 34 12.11 10.38 -1.20
N PRO A 35 12.35 9.21 -0.55
CA PRO A 35 12.73 9.19 0.86
C PRO A 35 14.04 9.92 1.15
N VAL A 36 15.00 9.80 0.25
CA VAL A 36 16.31 10.49 0.38
C VAL A 36 16.13 12.01 0.34
N ARG A 37 15.34 12.49 -0.63
CA ARG A 37 15.00 13.91 -0.73
C ARG A 37 14.24 14.43 0.49
N GLN A 38 13.37 13.60 1.10
CA GLN A 38 12.68 13.98 2.33
C GLN A 38 13.67 14.17 3.49
N VAL A 39 14.63 13.25 3.64
CA VAL A 39 15.66 13.35 4.68
C VAL A 39 16.60 14.54 4.43
N GLU A 40 16.97 14.81 3.19
CA GLU A 40 17.94 15.86 2.83
C GLU A 40 17.31 17.25 2.69
N GLY A 41 16.02 17.33 2.33
CA GLY A 41 15.35 18.55 1.89
C GLY A 41 15.05 19.59 2.97
N GLY A 42 15.12 19.20 4.24
CA GLY A 42 14.84 20.11 5.35
C GLY A 42 14.53 19.38 6.66
N PRO A 43 14.17 20.10 7.71
CA PRO A 43 13.90 19.50 9.01
C PRO A 43 12.62 18.67 8.94
N ILE A 44 12.73 17.39 9.33
CA ILE A 44 11.63 16.47 9.61
C ILE A 44 11.97 15.69 10.89
N ASP A 45 10.96 15.27 11.64
CA ASP A 45 11.15 14.43 12.83
C ASP A 45 11.02 12.95 12.49
N TYR A 46 10.14 12.62 11.52
CA TYR A 46 9.85 11.25 11.10
C TYR A 46 9.82 11.13 9.59
N LEU A 47 10.28 9.97 9.12
CA LEU A 47 10.10 9.50 7.76
C LEU A 47 9.15 8.29 7.80
N MET A 48 8.00 8.41 7.14
CA MET A 48 7.00 7.35 7.00
C MET A 48 7.19 6.67 5.64
N LEU A 49 7.21 5.33 5.62
CA LEU A 49 7.44 4.53 4.42
C LEU A 49 6.40 3.42 4.34
N ASP A 50 5.47 3.56 3.42
CA ASP A 50 4.46 2.54 3.13
C ASP A 50 4.90 1.66 1.94
N TYR A 51 4.90 0.35 2.15
CA TYR A 51 5.30 -0.65 1.17
C TYR A 51 4.20 -1.66 0.85
N LEU A 52 3.13 -1.70 1.65
CA LEU A 52 2.22 -2.83 1.63
C LEU A 52 0.85 -2.48 1.05
N ALA A 53 0.52 -3.12 -0.06
CA ALA A 53 -0.85 -3.33 -0.51
C ALA A 53 -1.27 -4.78 -0.24
N GLU A 54 -2.55 -5.11 -0.39
CA GLU A 54 -3.09 -6.45 -0.11
C GLU A 54 -2.37 -7.56 -0.89
N VAL A 55 -2.04 -7.31 -2.16
CA VAL A 55 -1.35 -8.28 -3.03
C VAL A 55 0.12 -8.46 -2.67
N THR A 56 0.78 -7.47 -2.07
CA THR A 56 2.21 -7.53 -1.75
C THR A 56 2.53 -8.60 -0.71
N MET A 57 1.63 -8.83 0.26
CA MET A 57 1.80 -9.87 1.26
C MET A 57 1.94 -11.26 0.63
N SER A 58 1.11 -11.60 -0.35
CA SER A 58 1.19 -12.88 -1.07
C SER A 58 2.46 -13.00 -1.91
N ILE A 59 2.93 -11.91 -2.52
CA ILE A 59 4.19 -11.90 -3.27
C ILE A 59 5.36 -12.17 -2.31
N MET A 60 5.39 -11.49 -1.18
CA MET A 60 6.42 -11.65 -0.16
C MET A 60 6.40 -13.07 0.45
N GLN A 61 5.21 -13.65 0.66
CA GLN A 61 5.08 -15.02 1.13
C GLN A 61 5.65 -16.04 0.14
N LYS A 62 5.39 -15.87 -1.16
CA LYS A 62 6.00 -16.68 -2.22
C LYS A 62 7.52 -16.53 -2.28
N GLN A 63 8.03 -15.33 -2.02
CA GLN A 63 9.47 -15.10 -1.94
C GLN A 63 10.08 -15.84 -0.73
N LYS A 64 9.46 -15.72 0.46
CA LYS A 64 9.89 -16.39 1.68
C LYS A 64 9.85 -17.92 1.57
N ALA A 65 8.85 -18.47 0.86
CA ALA A 65 8.76 -19.90 0.62
C ALA A 65 9.91 -20.45 -0.27
N ARG A 66 10.51 -19.61 -1.13
CA ARG A 66 11.67 -19.96 -1.97
C ARG A 66 13.01 -19.67 -1.29
N ASP A 67 13.05 -18.63 -0.49
CA ASP A 67 14.22 -18.17 0.24
C ASP A 67 13.77 -17.69 1.63
N PRO A 68 14.05 -18.46 2.70
CA PRO A 68 13.64 -18.10 4.07
C PRO A 68 14.15 -16.74 4.55
N ASN A 69 15.20 -16.19 3.93
CA ASN A 69 15.73 -14.86 4.22
C ASN A 69 15.00 -13.74 3.46
N ALA A 70 14.11 -14.07 2.52
CA ALA A 70 13.27 -13.10 1.81
C ALA A 70 11.93 -12.91 2.54
N GLY A 71 10.99 -12.19 1.90
CA GLY A 71 9.63 -11.96 2.42
C GLY A 71 9.44 -10.59 3.05
N TYR A 72 10.31 -9.65 2.72
CA TYR A 72 10.21 -8.23 3.05
C TYR A 72 10.55 -7.36 1.83
N ALA A 73 10.28 -6.06 1.90
CA ALA A 73 10.59 -5.13 0.82
C ALA A 73 12.10 -4.98 0.62
N LYS A 74 12.64 -5.62 -0.42
CA LYS A 74 14.10 -5.66 -0.66
C LYS A 74 14.70 -4.28 -0.90
N ASP A 75 13.94 -3.35 -1.48
CA ASP A 75 14.37 -1.98 -1.78
C ASP A 75 14.58 -1.15 -0.51
N PHE A 76 13.97 -1.56 0.61
CA PHE A 76 14.14 -0.91 1.90
C PHE A 76 15.60 -0.97 2.39
N ILE A 77 16.32 -2.05 2.14
CA ILE A 77 17.70 -2.21 2.64
C ILE A 77 18.69 -1.25 1.97
N PRO A 78 18.76 -1.14 0.61
CA PRO A 78 19.60 -0.11 -0.02
C PRO A 78 19.14 1.31 0.32
N LEU A 79 17.84 1.57 0.53
CA LEU A 79 17.37 2.86 1.01
C LEU A 79 17.94 3.16 2.40
N MET A 80 17.80 2.25 3.36
CA MET A 80 18.33 2.44 4.72
C MET A 80 19.85 2.70 4.70
N ARG A 81 20.60 2.03 3.83
CA ARG A 81 22.03 2.31 3.64
C ARG A 81 22.33 3.77 3.27
N ARG A 82 21.45 4.38 2.48
CA ARG A 82 21.61 5.78 2.03
C ARG A 82 21.23 6.78 3.12
N ILE A 83 20.14 6.52 3.86
CA ILE A 83 19.55 7.53 4.75
C ILE A 83 19.95 7.40 6.22
N LEU A 84 20.33 6.21 6.70
CA LEU A 84 20.64 5.99 8.13
C LEU A 84 21.66 6.96 8.71
N PRO A 85 22.78 7.29 8.03
CA PRO A 85 23.74 8.25 8.58
C PRO A 85 23.10 9.62 8.88
N ALA A 86 22.31 10.14 7.94
CA ALA A 86 21.62 11.41 8.10
C ALA A 86 20.48 11.33 9.13
N CYS A 87 19.76 10.19 9.18
CA CYS A 87 18.72 9.97 10.18
C CYS A 87 19.30 9.98 11.60
N VAL A 88 20.40 9.29 11.82
CA VAL A 88 21.07 9.29 13.14
C VAL A 88 21.65 10.67 13.50
N GLU A 89 22.29 11.35 12.55
CA GLU A 89 22.86 12.68 12.77
C GLU A 89 21.81 13.74 13.11
N ARG A 90 20.61 13.66 12.48
CA ARG A 90 19.55 14.67 12.59
C ARG A 90 18.41 14.24 13.52
N ASP A 91 18.54 13.10 14.19
CA ASP A 91 17.50 12.50 15.04
C ASP A 91 16.17 12.27 14.32
N ILE A 92 16.22 11.85 13.05
CA ILE A 92 15.04 11.50 12.25
C ILE A 92 14.71 10.04 12.52
N LYS A 93 13.50 9.77 13.02
CA LYS A 93 13.00 8.41 13.20
C LYS A 93 12.30 7.91 11.93
N VAL A 94 12.25 6.58 11.76
CA VAL A 94 11.64 5.93 10.60
C VAL A 94 10.54 4.97 11.05
N THR A 95 9.36 5.06 10.45
CA THR A 95 8.28 4.09 10.59
C THR A 95 7.99 3.44 9.24
N ALA A 96 8.00 2.11 9.17
CA ALA A 96 7.82 1.39 7.91
C ALA A 96 7.13 0.04 8.10
N ASN A 97 6.21 -0.31 7.19
CA ASN A 97 5.64 -1.64 7.10
C ASN A 97 6.45 -2.57 6.14
N ALA A 98 7.69 -2.20 5.86
CA ALA A 98 8.60 -2.90 4.95
C ALA A 98 8.89 -4.36 5.34
N GLY A 99 8.60 -4.76 6.57
CA GLY A 99 8.87 -6.10 7.10
C GLY A 99 8.04 -7.21 6.44
N GLY A 100 6.88 -6.87 5.87
CA GLY A 100 6.02 -7.82 5.17
C GLY A 100 5.74 -9.08 6.00
N VAL A 101 6.09 -10.25 5.48
CA VAL A 101 5.93 -11.55 6.18
C VAL A 101 7.22 -12.03 6.86
N ASN A 102 8.26 -11.21 6.90
CA ASN A 102 9.55 -11.52 7.53
C ASN A 102 10.16 -10.28 8.21
N VAL A 103 9.44 -9.75 9.18
CA VAL A 103 9.83 -8.54 9.93
C VAL A 103 11.22 -8.70 10.57
N ARG A 104 11.50 -9.86 11.17
CA ARG A 104 12.79 -10.16 11.79
C ARG A 104 13.93 -10.15 10.79
N GLY A 105 13.77 -10.83 9.66
CA GLY A 105 14.79 -10.85 8.59
C GLY A 105 15.05 -9.46 8.01
N CYS A 106 14.01 -8.62 7.89
CA CYS A 106 14.16 -7.22 7.49
C CYS A 106 15.00 -6.44 8.51
N ALA A 107 14.69 -6.56 9.80
CA ALA A 107 15.42 -5.88 10.87
C ALA A 107 16.89 -6.34 10.95
N ASP A 108 17.16 -7.65 10.85
CA ASP A 108 18.52 -8.19 10.86
C ASP A 108 19.35 -7.64 9.68
N ALA A 109 18.73 -7.48 8.50
CA ALA A 109 19.39 -6.86 7.35
C ALA A 109 19.69 -5.36 7.57
N VAL A 110 18.80 -4.61 8.22
CA VAL A 110 19.03 -3.20 8.59
C VAL A 110 20.14 -3.10 9.65
N ILE A 111 20.16 -3.98 10.67
CA ILE A 111 21.23 -4.07 11.67
C ILE A 111 22.59 -4.29 10.99
N GLN A 112 22.65 -5.20 10.03
CA GLN A 112 23.89 -5.45 9.28
C GLN A 112 24.37 -4.18 8.55
N VAL A 113 23.45 -3.46 7.88
CA VAL A 113 23.75 -2.17 7.24
C VAL A 113 24.25 -1.14 8.25
N ALA A 114 23.61 -1.03 9.42
CA ALA A 114 24.03 -0.09 10.46
C ALA A 114 25.47 -0.38 10.95
N ARG A 115 25.81 -1.66 11.16
CA ARG A 115 27.17 -2.08 11.53
C ARG A 115 28.20 -1.74 10.47
N GLU A 116 27.90 -2.00 9.20
CA GLU A 116 28.78 -1.66 8.06
C GLU A 116 29.02 -0.15 7.94
N LEU A 117 28.04 0.66 8.34
CA LEU A 117 28.14 2.12 8.37
C LEU A 117 28.80 2.68 9.65
N GLY A 118 29.22 1.83 10.60
CA GLY A 118 29.80 2.27 11.86
C GLY A 118 28.80 2.88 12.84
N LEU A 119 27.51 2.53 12.69
CA LEU A 119 26.42 2.99 13.55
C LEU A 119 26.04 1.96 14.63
N GLY A 120 26.84 0.89 14.80
CA GLY A 120 26.66 -0.11 15.83
C GLY A 120 26.61 0.52 17.23
N GLY A 121 25.64 0.11 18.06
CA GLY A 121 25.37 0.67 19.37
C GLY A 121 24.74 2.07 19.39
N LYS A 122 24.46 2.66 18.23
CA LYS A 122 23.84 3.99 18.11
C LYS A 122 22.42 3.95 17.55
N LEU A 123 21.95 2.78 17.16
CA LEU A 123 20.65 2.61 16.51
C LEU A 123 19.88 1.50 17.24
N ARG A 124 18.62 1.79 17.55
CA ARG A 124 17.65 0.84 18.10
C ARG A 124 16.54 0.62 17.08
N ILE A 125 16.27 -0.66 16.77
CA ILE A 125 15.26 -1.05 15.78
C ILE A 125 14.14 -1.76 16.51
N GLY A 126 12.95 -1.18 16.49
CA GLY A 126 11.72 -1.79 16.96
C GLY A 126 11.11 -2.68 15.88
N ILE A 127 10.74 -3.88 16.23
CA ILE A 127 9.95 -4.76 15.36
C ILE A 127 8.59 -5.01 15.99
N VAL A 128 7.56 -4.96 15.13
CA VAL A 128 6.17 -5.26 15.49
C VAL A 128 5.73 -6.48 14.69
N THR A 129 5.29 -7.52 15.40
CA THR A 129 4.84 -8.81 14.84
C THR A 129 3.50 -9.20 15.44
N GLY A 130 2.93 -10.34 15.00
CA GLY A 130 1.64 -10.84 15.48
C GLY A 130 0.48 -10.58 14.51
N ASP A 131 0.78 -9.99 13.35
CA ASP A 131 -0.15 -9.83 12.24
C ASP A 131 -0.36 -11.13 11.44
N ASP A 132 0.66 -11.99 11.33
CA ASP A 132 0.60 -13.26 10.60
C ASP A 132 -0.16 -14.32 11.42
N ILE A 133 -1.36 -14.68 10.95
CA ILE A 133 -2.22 -15.71 11.56
C ILE A 133 -2.29 -17.00 10.75
N MET A 134 -1.44 -17.15 9.73
CA MET A 134 -1.49 -18.29 8.81
C MET A 134 -1.39 -19.63 9.53
N SER A 135 -0.52 -19.75 10.53
CA SER A 135 -0.33 -20.97 11.33
C SER A 135 -1.49 -21.25 12.31
N ARG A 136 -2.32 -20.26 12.58
CA ARG A 136 -3.45 -20.34 13.55
C ARG A 136 -4.79 -20.55 12.88
N LEU A 137 -4.87 -20.56 11.54
CA LEU A 137 -6.15 -20.62 10.82
C LEU A 137 -6.99 -21.84 11.22
N ASP A 138 -6.39 -23.02 11.33
CA ASP A 138 -7.12 -24.24 11.70
C ASP A 138 -7.65 -24.20 13.15
N GLU A 139 -6.87 -23.67 14.07
CA GLU A 139 -7.28 -23.43 15.45
C GLU A 139 -8.46 -22.45 15.52
N LEU A 140 -8.36 -21.31 14.81
CA LEU A 140 -9.39 -20.28 14.78
C LEU A 140 -10.71 -20.84 14.20
N LEU A 141 -10.62 -21.55 13.09
CA LEU A 141 -11.78 -22.18 12.46
C LEU A 141 -12.43 -23.24 13.38
N ALA A 142 -11.62 -24.05 14.08
CA ALA A 142 -12.12 -25.05 15.03
C ALA A 142 -12.81 -24.42 16.25
N ARG A 143 -12.46 -23.19 16.61
CA ARG A 143 -13.13 -22.39 17.66
C ARG A 143 -14.37 -21.65 17.19
N GLY A 144 -14.74 -21.79 15.92
CA GLY A 144 -15.93 -21.18 15.34
C GLY A 144 -15.72 -19.77 14.80
N ILE A 145 -14.47 -19.31 14.66
CA ILE A 145 -14.12 -18.03 14.02
C ILE A 145 -14.03 -18.26 12.51
N GLU A 146 -15.14 -18.07 11.81
CA GLU A 146 -15.30 -18.50 10.41
C GLU A 146 -14.53 -17.65 9.40
N LEU A 147 -14.02 -16.46 9.77
CA LEU A 147 -13.32 -15.51 8.89
C LEU A 147 -14.08 -15.33 7.57
N ARG A 148 -15.38 -15.04 7.68
CA ARG A 148 -16.24 -14.86 6.50
C ARG A 148 -15.74 -13.75 5.61
N ASN A 149 -15.84 -13.98 4.31
CA ASN A 149 -15.57 -12.95 3.32
C ASN A 149 -16.54 -11.78 3.49
N MET A 150 -16.03 -10.56 3.62
CA MET A 150 -16.85 -9.37 3.86
C MET A 150 -17.75 -9.02 2.67
N ASP A 151 -17.38 -9.40 1.45
CA ASP A 151 -18.12 -9.08 0.24
C ASP A 151 -19.19 -10.14 -0.09
N THR A 152 -18.84 -11.44 0.10
CA THR A 152 -19.72 -12.55 -0.32
C THR A 152 -20.42 -13.24 0.85
N GLY A 153 -19.94 -13.09 2.08
CA GLY A 153 -20.44 -13.78 3.26
C GLY A 153 -20.03 -15.26 3.37
N GLU A 154 -19.26 -15.79 2.41
CA GLU A 154 -18.81 -17.19 2.43
C GLU A 154 -17.80 -17.44 3.56
N PRO A 155 -17.82 -18.62 4.23
CA PRO A 155 -16.83 -18.96 5.24
C PRO A 155 -15.48 -19.32 4.62
N LEU A 156 -14.37 -18.99 5.30
CA LEU A 156 -12.99 -19.22 4.81
C LEU A 156 -12.71 -20.69 4.49
N SER A 157 -13.44 -21.62 5.11
CA SER A 157 -13.30 -23.06 4.84
C SER A 157 -13.51 -23.44 3.37
N THR A 158 -14.23 -22.62 2.58
CA THR A 158 -14.44 -22.85 1.13
C THR A 158 -13.17 -22.72 0.29
N VAL A 159 -12.17 -21.99 0.78
CA VAL A 159 -10.89 -21.75 0.08
C VAL A 159 -9.68 -22.14 0.92
N ARG A 160 -9.89 -22.85 2.06
CA ARG A 160 -8.84 -23.13 3.07
C ARG A 160 -7.55 -23.71 2.45
N ASP A 161 -7.67 -24.69 1.57
CA ASP A 161 -6.54 -25.39 0.97
C ASP A 161 -5.78 -24.55 -0.07
N LYS A 162 -6.33 -23.41 -0.45
CA LYS A 162 -5.76 -22.50 -1.47
C LYS A 162 -5.12 -21.25 -0.86
N ILE A 163 -5.21 -21.08 0.46
CA ILE A 163 -4.72 -19.88 1.14
C ILE A 163 -3.21 -19.78 1.03
N GLN A 164 -2.72 -18.58 0.73
CA GLN A 164 -1.30 -18.28 0.55
C GLN A 164 -0.75 -17.36 1.65
N SER A 165 -1.56 -16.42 2.17
CA SER A 165 -1.20 -15.55 3.29
C SER A 165 -2.45 -15.14 4.06
N ALA A 166 -2.28 -14.84 5.36
CA ALA A 166 -3.35 -14.34 6.23
C ALA A 166 -2.74 -13.41 7.27
N ASN A 167 -2.95 -12.10 7.10
CA ASN A 167 -2.35 -11.08 7.94
C ASN A 167 -3.40 -10.10 8.45
N VAL A 168 -3.34 -9.79 9.72
CA VAL A 168 -4.23 -8.84 10.39
C VAL A 168 -3.68 -7.43 10.28
N TYR A 169 -4.56 -6.46 10.03
CA TYR A 169 -4.18 -5.06 10.08
C TYR A 169 -4.01 -4.63 11.54
N LEU A 170 -2.75 -4.52 11.99
CA LEU A 170 -2.44 -4.00 13.31
C LEU A 170 -2.59 -2.47 13.33
N GLY A 171 -2.98 -1.91 14.48
CA GLY A 171 -3.06 -0.48 14.69
C GLY A 171 -1.73 0.18 15.06
N ALA A 172 -1.80 1.44 15.46
CA ALA A 172 -0.64 2.25 15.82
C ALA A 172 0.02 1.86 17.16
N TRP A 173 -0.76 1.35 18.13
CA TRP A 173 -0.29 1.17 19.51
C TRP A 173 0.95 0.31 19.68
N PRO A 174 1.15 -0.81 18.96
CA PRO A 174 2.40 -1.59 19.06
C PRO A 174 3.62 -0.80 18.57
N MET A 175 3.43 0.08 17.56
CA MET A 175 4.51 0.97 17.10
C MET A 175 4.82 2.06 18.12
N VAL A 176 3.80 2.61 18.81
CA VAL A 176 3.97 3.54 19.93
C VAL A 176 4.80 2.89 21.04
N GLU A 177 4.52 1.63 21.36
CA GLU A 177 5.30 0.89 22.35
C GLU A 177 6.78 0.77 21.95
N ALA A 178 7.06 0.43 20.68
CA ALA A 178 8.43 0.37 20.18
C ALA A 178 9.14 1.74 20.27
N LEU A 179 8.47 2.83 19.89
CA LEU A 179 8.98 4.19 20.01
C LEU A 179 9.25 4.58 21.47
N ASN A 180 8.34 4.24 22.40
CA ASN A 180 8.50 4.49 23.83
C ASN A 180 9.67 3.71 24.45
N GLN A 181 10.02 2.55 23.89
CA GLN A 181 11.22 1.80 24.24
C GLN A 181 12.49 2.36 23.59
N GLY A 182 12.40 3.48 22.84
CA GLY A 182 13.51 4.20 22.24
C GLY A 182 13.94 3.71 20.86
N ALA A 183 13.05 3.02 20.13
CA ALA A 183 13.33 2.65 18.75
C ALA A 183 13.42 3.91 17.85
N GLN A 184 14.45 3.96 17.02
CA GLN A 184 14.65 5.02 16.01
C GLN A 184 14.15 4.57 14.63
N VAL A 185 14.12 3.27 14.39
CA VAL A 185 13.50 2.65 13.23
C VAL A 185 12.48 1.65 13.73
N VAL A 186 11.22 1.77 13.32
CA VAL A 186 10.15 0.81 13.62
C VAL A 186 9.77 0.10 12.34
N ILE A 187 9.86 -1.23 12.34
CA ILE A 187 9.55 -2.10 11.21
C ILE A 187 8.37 -2.99 11.58
N THR A 188 7.32 -2.98 10.77
CA THR A 188 6.14 -3.83 10.99
C THR A 188 5.92 -4.81 9.84
N GLY A 189 5.11 -5.85 10.08
CA GLY A 189 4.39 -6.59 9.07
C GLY A 189 3.17 -5.80 8.60
N ARG A 190 2.00 -6.46 8.42
CA ARG A 190 0.77 -5.75 8.03
C ARG A 190 0.26 -4.90 9.18
N ALA A 191 0.29 -3.61 9.00
CA ALA A 191 -0.36 -2.63 9.85
C ALA A 191 -1.28 -1.76 8.99
N THR A 192 -2.14 -0.93 9.60
CA THR A 192 -2.85 0.11 8.86
C THR A 192 -1.85 1.14 8.36
N ASP A 193 -2.01 1.57 7.12
CA ASP A 193 -1.11 2.50 6.47
C ASP A 193 -1.09 3.83 7.21
N THR A 194 -2.27 4.30 7.65
CA THR A 194 -2.44 5.47 8.52
C THR A 194 -1.72 5.35 9.86
N GLY A 195 -1.57 4.13 10.37
CA GLY A 195 -0.90 3.84 11.66
C GLY A 195 0.57 4.25 11.67
N LEU A 196 1.25 4.22 10.51
CA LEU A 196 2.64 4.64 10.37
C LEU A 196 2.85 6.13 10.70
N THR A 197 1.80 6.94 10.51
CA THR A 197 1.78 8.37 10.86
C THR A 197 1.17 8.61 12.24
N LEU A 198 0.11 7.89 12.59
CA LEU A 198 -0.57 8.03 13.87
C LEU A 198 0.35 7.67 15.05
N ALA A 199 1.15 6.61 14.95
CA ALA A 199 2.03 6.16 16.03
C ALA A 199 3.06 7.22 16.46
N PRO A 200 3.80 7.87 15.55
CA PRO A 200 4.62 9.04 15.89
C PRO A 200 3.88 10.14 16.66
N LEU A 201 2.65 10.48 16.24
CA LEU A 201 1.87 11.56 16.87
C LEU A 201 1.44 11.18 18.29
N ILE A 202 0.98 9.95 18.49
CA ILE A 202 0.66 9.43 19.84
C ILE A 202 1.91 9.48 20.73
N HIS A 203 3.06 9.00 20.23
CA HIS A 203 4.31 8.97 20.97
C HIS A 203 4.78 10.36 21.40
N GLU A 204 4.82 11.31 20.49
CA GLU A 204 5.37 12.64 20.75
C GLU A 204 4.43 13.55 21.55
N PHE A 205 3.12 13.38 21.40
CA PHE A 205 2.12 14.21 22.08
C PHE A 205 1.48 13.53 23.30
N GLY A 206 1.74 12.25 23.53
CA GLY A 206 1.17 11.53 24.65
C GLY A 206 -0.37 11.42 24.60
N TRP A 207 -0.94 11.31 23.41
CA TRP A 207 -2.39 11.16 23.26
C TRP A 207 -2.92 9.91 23.94
N ALA A 208 -4.04 10.03 24.63
CA ALA A 208 -4.65 8.91 25.32
C ALA A 208 -5.39 7.95 24.38
N LYS A 209 -5.59 6.70 24.83
CA LYS A 209 -6.27 5.65 24.03
C LYS A 209 -7.74 5.96 23.74
N ASP A 210 -8.34 6.83 24.50
CA ASP A 210 -9.74 7.26 24.41
C ASP A 210 -9.89 8.70 23.89
N ASP A 211 -8.82 9.31 23.43
CA ASP A 211 -8.84 10.63 22.79
C ASP A 211 -9.20 10.51 21.30
N TRP A 212 -10.43 10.09 21.04
CA TRP A 212 -10.89 9.70 19.72
C TRP A 212 -10.71 10.77 18.65
N ASN A 213 -10.90 12.04 19.01
CA ASN A 213 -10.76 13.12 18.04
C ASN A 213 -9.31 13.31 17.59
N ARG A 214 -8.35 13.22 18.52
CA ARG A 214 -6.92 13.30 18.16
C ARG A 214 -6.44 12.05 17.44
N LEU A 215 -6.92 10.85 17.84
CA LEU A 215 -6.62 9.61 17.13
C LEU A 215 -7.15 9.64 15.69
N ALA A 216 -8.40 10.14 15.50
CA ALA A 216 -8.98 10.35 14.18
C ALA A 216 -8.18 11.36 13.35
N SER A 217 -7.73 12.45 13.99
CA SER A 217 -6.90 13.45 13.32
C SER A 217 -5.57 12.86 12.82
N GLY A 218 -4.87 12.11 13.65
CA GLY A 218 -3.64 11.43 13.25
C GLY A 218 -3.86 10.36 12.17
N THR A 219 -5.02 9.68 12.21
CA THR A 219 -5.45 8.73 11.17
C THR A 219 -5.66 9.45 9.83
N ILE A 220 -6.38 10.58 9.82
CA ILE A 220 -6.61 11.38 8.61
C ILE A 220 -5.32 12.00 8.08
N ALA A 221 -4.42 12.44 8.97
CA ALA A 221 -3.10 12.90 8.57
C ALA A 221 -2.31 11.79 7.83
N GLY A 222 -2.38 10.56 8.34
CA GLY A 222 -1.81 9.37 7.69
C GLY A 222 -2.44 9.11 6.34
N HIS A 223 -3.76 9.08 6.25
CA HIS A 223 -4.48 8.84 5.00
C HIS A 223 -4.15 9.88 3.90
N ILE A 224 -3.91 11.13 4.27
CA ILE A 224 -3.53 12.15 3.29
C ILE A 224 -2.14 11.91 2.72
N ILE A 225 -1.19 11.37 3.49
CA ILE A 225 0.20 11.25 3.06
C ILE A 225 0.64 9.83 2.66
N GLU A 226 -0.13 8.79 2.98
CA GLU A 226 0.23 7.39 2.72
C GLU A 226 0.48 7.09 1.23
N CYS A 227 -0.26 7.73 0.32
CA CYS A 227 -0.09 7.58 -1.12
C CYS A 227 1.01 8.51 -1.71
N GLY A 228 1.95 8.98 -0.90
CA GLY A 228 3.10 9.76 -1.36
C GLY A 228 2.72 11.00 -2.16
N ALA A 229 3.26 11.12 -3.37
CA ALA A 229 3.10 12.31 -4.21
C ALA A 229 1.65 12.60 -4.64
N GLN A 230 0.68 11.69 -4.40
CA GLN A 230 -0.71 11.93 -4.79
C GLN A 230 -1.28 13.16 -4.08
N ALA A 231 -0.98 13.36 -2.80
CA ALA A 231 -1.38 14.58 -2.08
C ALA A 231 -0.65 15.85 -2.56
N SER A 232 0.43 15.70 -3.32
CA SER A 232 1.21 16.81 -3.88
C SER A 232 0.94 17.06 -5.37
N GLY A 233 -0.15 16.51 -5.91
CA GLY A 233 -0.59 16.71 -7.29
C GLY A 233 -0.29 15.53 -8.22
N GLY A 234 0.39 14.48 -7.77
CA GLY A 234 0.49 13.24 -8.53
C GLY A 234 -0.91 12.66 -8.76
N ASN A 235 -1.22 12.21 -9.97
CA ASN A 235 -2.53 11.67 -10.35
C ASN A 235 -3.74 12.59 -10.07
N CYS A 236 -3.52 13.88 -9.81
CA CYS A 236 -4.58 14.86 -9.52
C CYS A 236 -5.38 15.18 -10.79
N GLN A 237 -6.71 15.18 -10.70
CA GLN A 237 -7.60 15.54 -11.81
C GLN A 237 -7.75 17.06 -11.96
N TYR A 238 -7.71 17.78 -10.83
CA TYR A 238 -7.89 19.22 -10.83
C TYR A 238 -6.71 19.93 -11.48
N GLU A 239 -6.98 20.65 -12.58
CA GLU A 239 -6.00 21.51 -13.29
C GLU A 239 -4.62 20.84 -13.50
N TRP A 240 -4.59 19.54 -13.76
CA TRP A 240 -3.36 18.72 -13.84
C TRP A 240 -2.27 19.32 -14.77
N ARG A 241 -2.69 20.06 -15.82
CA ARG A 241 -1.77 20.75 -16.75
C ARG A 241 -1.00 21.91 -16.12
N SER A 242 -1.54 22.45 -15.03
CA SER A 242 -0.96 23.59 -14.31
C SER A 242 -0.04 23.16 -13.17
N ILE A 243 0.02 21.85 -12.86
CA ILE A 243 0.87 21.31 -11.78
C ILE A 243 2.33 21.50 -12.16
N PRO A 244 3.12 22.23 -11.34
CA PRO A 244 4.49 22.55 -11.69
C PRO A 244 5.39 21.31 -11.54
N ASN A 245 6.22 21.05 -12.56
CA ASN A 245 7.34 20.13 -12.53
C ASN A 245 7.07 18.77 -11.83
N LEU A 246 6.12 17.99 -12.37
CA LEU A 246 5.82 16.64 -11.85
C LEU A 246 7.01 15.67 -11.91
N ALA A 247 8.00 15.93 -12.77
CA ALA A 247 9.22 15.13 -12.83
C ALA A 247 10.08 15.25 -11.54
N ASP A 248 9.88 16.31 -10.79
CA ASP A 248 10.58 16.58 -9.53
C ASP A 248 9.59 16.81 -8.38
N VAL A 249 8.48 16.09 -8.40
CA VAL A 249 7.40 16.21 -7.41
C VAL A 249 7.92 16.02 -5.99
N GLY A 250 7.57 16.96 -5.10
CA GLY A 250 7.86 16.87 -3.68
C GLY A 250 6.80 16.01 -2.98
N PHE A 251 7.23 15.06 -2.15
CA PHE A 251 6.30 14.28 -1.35
C PHE A 251 5.77 15.10 -0.17
N PRO A 252 4.55 14.78 0.31
CA PRO A 252 3.90 15.57 1.36
C PRO A 252 4.56 15.40 2.73
N ILE A 253 4.38 16.42 3.55
CA ILE A 253 4.80 16.47 4.96
C ILE A 253 3.59 16.92 5.79
N VAL A 254 3.32 16.20 6.86
CA VAL A 254 2.40 16.62 7.93
C VAL A 254 3.18 17.43 8.96
N GLU A 255 2.71 18.64 9.27
CA GLU A 255 3.13 19.41 10.44
C GLU A 255 2.01 19.40 11.47
N ALA A 256 2.06 18.48 12.43
CA ALA A 256 1.00 18.29 13.42
C ALA A 256 1.29 19.07 14.72
N SER A 257 0.21 19.45 15.41
CA SER A 257 0.21 20.11 16.72
C SER A 257 -0.44 19.21 17.80
N PRO A 258 -0.16 19.41 19.09
CA PRO A 258 -0.67 18.55 20.18
C PRO A 258 -2.20 18.53 20.30
N ASP A 259 -2.88 19.56 19.80
CA ASP A 259 -4.35 19.67 19.80
C ASP A 259 -5.03 18.83 18.69
N GLY A 260 -4.24 18.19 17.83
CA GLY A 260 -4.71 17.39 16.71
C GLY A 260 -4.85 18.17 15.40
N THR A 261 -4.70 19.50 15.40
CA THR A 261 -4.64 20.24 14.13
C THR A 261 -3.33 19.99 13.40
N PHE A 262 -3.36 19.99 12.07
CA PHE A 262 -2.15 19.80 11.29
C PHE A 262 -2.18 20.58 9.98
N VAL A 263 -1.01 20.75 9.39
CA VAL A 263 -0.81 21.37 8.07
C VAL A 263 -0.17 20.37 7.14
N ILE A 264 -0.75 20.21 5.95
CA ILE A 264 -0.09 19.47 4.86
C ILE A 264 0.76 20.46 4.07
N THR A 265 2.02 20.11 3.89
CA THR A 265 3.01 20.88 3.14
C THR A 265 4.00 19.96 2.41
N LYS A 266 5.04 20.52 1.84
CA LYS A 266 6.17 19.80 1.22
C LYS A 266 7.44 20.63 1.36
N HIS A 267 8.61 20.04 1.04
CA HIS A 267 9.85 20.82 1.00
C HIS A 267 9.78 21.90 -0.08
N GLU A 268 10.36 23.06 0.25
CA GLU A 268 10.52 24.15 -0.71
C GLU A 268 11.36 23.70 -1.92
N ARG A 269 11.16 24.37 -3.06
CA ARG A 269 11.90 24.12 -4.31
C ARG A 269 11.69 22.74 -4.94
N THR A 270 10.67 21.99 -4.52
CA THR A 270 10.20 20.77 -5.19
C THR A 270 9.02 21.07 -6.11
N GLY A 271 8.83 20.23 -7.12
CA GLY A 271 7.64 20.26 -7.99
C GLY A 271 6.37 19.81 -7.28
N GLY A 272 5.28 19.75 -8.00
CA GLY A 272 3.96 19.51 -7.42
C GLY A 272 3.41 20.75 -6.69
N TRP A 273 2.22 20.61 -6.12
CA TRP A 273 1.58 21.62 -5.28
C TRP A 273 0.73 21.00 -4.18
N ILE A 274 0.62 21.70 -3.05
CA ILE A 274 -0.31 21.34 -1.99
C ILE A 274 -1.48 22.32 -2.05
N ILE A 275 -2.62 21.83 -2.53
CA ILE A 275 -3.84 22.63 -2.72
C ILE A 275 -5.08 21.90 -2.19
N ILE A 276 -6.09 22.65 -1.78
CA ILE A 276 -7.34 22.10 -1.24
C ILE A 276 -8.00 21.09 -2.20
N PRO A 277 -8.13 21.35 -3.52
CA PRO A 277 -8.69 20.34 -4.43
C PRO A 277 -7.90 19.03 -4.43
N GLY A 278 -6.57 19.08 -4.47
CA GLY A 278 -5.72 17.88 -4.45
C GLY A 278 -5.84 17.10 -3.13
N ILE A 279 -5.90 17.81 -2.00
CA ILE A 279 -6.15 17.18 -0.69
C ILE A 279 -7.55 16.53 -0.63
N LYS A 280 -8.57 17.18 -1.21
CA LYS A 280 -9.92 16.60 -1.30
C LYS A 280 -9.95 15.32 -2.16
N GLU A 281 -9.22 15.30 -3.28
CA GLU A 281 -9.11 14.10 -4.11
C GLU A 281 -8.46 12.94 -3.31
N GLN A 282 -7.41 13.22 -2.53
CA GLN A 282 -6.80 12.22 -1.67
C GLN A 282 -7.74 11.76 -0.54
N LEU A 283 -8.49 12.67 0.08
CA LEU A 283 -9.44 12.33 1.15
C LEU A 283 -10.56 11.38 0.69
N VAL A 284 -10.98 11.46 -0.56
CA VAL A 284 -12.01 10.55 -1.11
C VAL A 284 -11.42 9.32 -1.82
N TYR A 285 -10.10 9.23 -1.90
CA TYR A 285 -9.42 8.08 -2.50
C TYR A 285 -9.57 6.84 -1.62
N GLU A 286 -9.97 5.71 -2.20
CA GLU A 286 -10.23 4.45 -1.48
C GLU A 286 -11.24 4.58 -0.32
N MET A 287 -12.14 5.57 -0.41
CA MET A 287 -13.13 5.85 0.62
C MET A 287 -14.39 4.99 0.44
N GLY A 288 -14.79 4.32 1.51
CA GLY A 288 -16.09 3.69 1.64
C GLY A 288 -17.14 4.67 2.17
N ASP A 289 -17.63 4.44 3.39
CA ASP A 289 -18.52 5.38 4.08
C ASP A 289 -17.70 6.51 4.72
N PRO A 290 -17.86 7.77 4.29
CA PRO A 290 -17.09 8.87 4.83
C PRO A 290 -17.42 9.19 6.31
N HIS A 291 -18.57 8.75 6.81
CA HIS A 291 -18.93 8.89 8.22
C HIS A 291 -18.24 7.87 9.12
N GLU A 292 -17.74 6.76 8.55
CA GLU A 292 -17.22 5.62 9.30
C GLU A 292 -15.94 5.06 8.66
N TYR A 293 -14.86 5.82 8.69
CA TYR A 293 -13.55 5.30 8.33
C TYR A 293 -12.99 4.50 9.49
N ILE A 294 -13.17 3.17 9.42
CA ILE A 294 -12.87 2.24 10.51
C ILE A 294 -11.40 1.84 10.48
N THR A 295 -10.70 2.06 11.58
CA THR A 295 -9.34 1.57 11.82
C THR A 295 -9.26 0.78 13.13
N PRO A 296 -8.17 0.05 13.39
CA PRO A 296 -7.95 -0.58 14.69
C PRO A 296 -7.93 0.40 15.86
N ASP A 297 -7.59 1.67 15.60
CA ASP A 297 -7.32 2.67 16.63
C ASP A 297 -8.53 3.56 16.93
N CYS A 298 -9.34 3.87 15.92
CA CYS A 298 -10.55 4.69 16.05
C CYS A 298 -11.44 4.54 14.80
N VAL A 299 -12.64 5.09 14.87
CA VAL A 299 -13.50 5.38 13.71
C VAL A 299 -13.45 6.88 13.45
N ALA A 300 -12.95 7.31 12.30
CA ALA A 300 -12.85 8.71 11.93
C ALA A 300 -14.03 9.15 11.05
N ASP A 301 -14.58 10.33 11.30
CA ASP A 301 -15.63 10.95 10.48
C ASP A 301 -15.00 11.98 9.53
N PHE A 302 -14.88 11.60 8.26
CA PHE A 302 -14.30 12.45 7.21
C PHE A 302 -15.20 13.64 6.82
N THR A 303 -16.49 13.59 7.16
CA THR A 303 -17.42 14.65 6.84
C THR A 303 -17.26 15.88 7.73
N THR A 304 -16.52 15.75 8.84
CA THR A 304 -16.23 16.83 9.79
C THR A 304 -14.99 17.64 9.45
N ILE A 305 -14.22 17.20 8.44
CA ILE A 305 -12.93 17.80 8.07
C ILE A 305 -13.12 19.21 7.51
N HIS A 306 -12.37 20.15 8.05
CA HIS A 306 -12.23 21.51 7.54
C HIS A 306 -10.85 21.71 6.93
N LEU A 307 -10.81 22.39 5.76
CA LEU A 307 -9.58 22.71 5.02
C LEU A 307 -9.47 24.20 4.78
N GLU A 308 -8.33 24.80 5.13
CA GLU A 308 -8.03 26.21 4.91
C GLU A 308 -6.63 26.40 4.35
N TYR A 309 -6.45 27.37 3.44
CA TYR A 309 -5.11 27.76 3.02
C TYR A 309 -4.40 28.53 4.14
N GLU A 310 -3.20 28.10 4.52
CA GLU A 310 -2.31 28.81 5.46
C GLU A 310 -1.16 29.52 4.72
N GLY A 311 -1.08 29.33 3.41
CA GLY A 311 -0.04 29.90 2.55
C GLY A 311 0.15 29.07 1.27
N ARG A 312 1.19 29.40 0.52
CA ARG A 312 1.56 28.64 -0.66
C ARG A 312 2.03 27.24 -0.24
N ASP A 313 1.51 26.21 -0.89
CA ASP A 313 1.81 24.80 -0.57
C ASP A 313 1.60 24.47 0.92
N ARG A 314 0.59 25.07 1.54
CA ARG A 314 0.23 24.85 2.93
C ARG A 314 -1.29 24.82 3.08
N VAL A 315 -1.83 23.67 3.46
CA VAL A 315 -3.26 23.47 3.74
C VAL A 315 -3.42 23.01 5.19
N ARG A 316 -4.09 23.81 5.98
CA ARG A 316 -4.47 23.48 7.36
C ARG A 316 -5.67 22.56 7.36
N VAL A 317 -5.62 21.53 8.19
CA VAL A 317 -6.66 20.51 8.39
C VAL A 317 -7.06 20.50 9.86
N PHE A 318 -8.36 20.57 10.14
CA PHE A 318 -8.88 20.67 11.52
C PHE A 318 -10.37 20.30 11.60
N GLY A 319 -10.95 20.31 12.80
CA GLY A 319 -12.38 20.06 13.05
C GLY A 319 -12.77 18.58 13.01
N ILE A 320 -11.77 17.70 13.06
CA ILE A 320 -11.93 16.24 12.91
C ILE A 320 -12.57 15.64 14.16
N GLU A 321 -13.61 14.84 13.96
CA GLU A 321 -14.27 14.07 15.00
C GLU A 321 -13.98 12.58 14.84
N GLY A 322 -13.81 11.92 15.98
CA GLY A 322 -13.56 10.48 16.06
C GLY A 322 -14.46 9.79 17.07
N ARG A 323 -14.61 8.49 16.92
CA ARG A 323 -15.41 7.61 17.77
C ARG A 323 -14.58 6.39 18.18
N PRO A 324 -15.00 5.64 19.25
CA PRO A 324 -14.35 4.41 19.65
C PRO A 324 -14.15 3.45 18.49
N ALA A 325 -13.00 2.79 18.45
CA ALA A 325 -12.74 1.71 17.49
C ALA A 325 -13.70 0.53 17.70
N THR A 326 -13.95 -0.25 16.64
CA THR A 326 -14.76 -1.47 16.71
C THR A 326 -14.04 -2.60 17.46
N GLU A 327 -14.77 -3.64 17.85
CA GLU A 327 -14.22 -4.85 18.50
C GLU A 327 -13.53 -5.81 17.52
N PHE A 328 -13.41 -5.43 16.25
CA PHE A 328 -12.86 -6.28 15.19
C PHE A 328 -11.63 -5.63 14.55
N LEU A 329 -10.78 -6.51 13.99
CA LEU A 329 -9.70 -6.14 13.09
C LEU A 329 -9.96 -6.72 11.70
N LYS A 330 -9.57 -5.99 10.67
CA LYS A 330 -9.58 -6.49 9.30
C LYS A 330 -8.46 -7.50 9.10
N VAL A 331 -8.73 -8.55 8.37
CA VAL A 331 -7.76 -9.58 7.96
C VAL A 331 -7.64 -9.55 6.45
N SER A 332 -6.42 -9.40 5.96
CA SER A 332 -6.07 -9.57 4.55
C SER A 332 -5.65 -11.02 4.33
N ILE A 333 -6.48 -11.78 3.62
CA ILE A 333 -6.16 -13.15 3.26
C ILE A 333 -6.03 -13.21 1.74
N SER A 334 -5.02 -13.92 1.25
CA SER A 334 -4.87 -14.20 -0.17
C SER A 334 -4.94 -15.69 -0.45
N TYR A 335 -5.54 -16.05 -1.59
CA TYR A 335 -5.67 -17.44 -2.01
C TYR A 335 -5.48 -17.62 -3.52
N SER A 336 -5.06 -18.81 -3.93
CA SER A 336 -4.92 -19.15 -5.35
C SER A 336 -6.30 -19.32 -5.99
N ALA A 337 -6.56 -18.57 -7.06
CA ALA A 337 -7.84 -18.53 -7.77
C ALA A 337 -7.73 -19.00 -9.24
N GLY A 338 -6.73 -19.84 -9.53
CA GLY A 338 -6.49 -20.38 -10.85
C GLY A 338 -5.42 -19.63 -11.63
N PHE A 339 -5.53 -19.60 -12.94
CA PHE A 339 -4.52 -19.08 -13.85
C PHE A 339 -5.11 -18.10 -14.85
N LYS A 340 -4.30 -17.16 -15.32
CA LYS A 340 -4.65 -16.20 -16.38
C LYS A 340 -3.52 -16.09 -17.40
N ALA A 341 -3.87 -15.63 -18.59
CA ALA A 341 -2.92 -15.13 -19.57
C ALA A 341 -3.58 -14.00 -20.39
N VAL A 342 -2.77 -13.05 -20.82
CA VAL A 342 -3.23 -11.92 -21.64
C VAL A 342 -2.36 -11.84 -22.89
N GLY A 343 -3.02 -11.84 -24.06
CA GLY A 343 -2.37 -11.65 -25.35
C GLY A 343 -2.78 -10.37 -26.02
N THR A 344 -1.86 -9.71 -26.71
CA THR A 344 -2.11 -8.43 -27.40
C THR A 344 -1.60 -8.46 -28.83
N LEU A 345 -2.33 -7.80 -29.74
CA LEU A 345 -1.92 -7.52 -31.11
C LEU A 345 -2.38 -6.11 -31.49
N VAL A 346 -1.61 -5.40 -32.30
CA VAL A 346 -1.97 -4.06 -32.76
C VAL A 346 -2.35 -4.11 -34.23
N TYR A 347 -3.49 -3.56 -34.57
CA TYR A 347 -3.99 -3.41 -35.94
C TYR A 347 -3.96 -1.95 -36.37
N SER A 348 -3.39 -1.70 -37.53
CA SER A 348 -3.24 -0.35 -38.11
C SER A 348 -4.34 -0.01 -39.10
N TRP A 349 -4.49 1.30 -39.39
CA TRP A 349 -5.32 1.85 -40.45
C TRP A 349 -5.03 1.17 -41.81
N PRO A 350 -6.00 1.09 -42.76
CA PRO A 350 -7.41 1.39 -42.56
C PRO A 350 -8.15 0.28 -41.80
N ASP A 351 -9.34 0.58 -41.28
CA ASP A 351 -10.25 -0.37 -40.63
C ASP A 351 -9.67 -1.05 -39.40
N ALA A 352 -8.82 -0.34 -38.63
CA ALA A 352 -8.09 -0.90 -37.50
C ALA A 352 -9.00 -1.61 -36.48
N TYR A 353 -10.15 -0.99 -36.17
CA TYR A 353 -11.09 -1.57 -35.20
C TYR A 353 -11.81 -2.81 -35.77
N GLU A 354 -12.26 -2.78 -37.02
CA GLU A 354 -12.92 -3.93 -37.68
C GLU A 354 -11.97 -5.13 -37.79
N LYS A 355 -10.68 -4.89 -38.09
CA LYS A 355 -9.65 -5.91 -38.14
C LYS A 355 -9.42 -6.53 -36.78
N ALA A 356 -9.32 -5.71 -35.73
CA ALA A 356 -9.18 -6.19 -34.35
C ALA A 356 -10.38 -7.06 -33.93
N GLN A 357 -11.60 -6.65 -34.27
CA GLN A 357 -12.80 -7.44 -34.03
C GLN A 357 -12.79 -8.76 -34.81
N ALA A 358 -12.37 -8.73 -36.10
CA ALA A 358 -12.26 -9.94 -36.88
C ALA A 358 -11.22 -10.92 -36.31
N ALA A 359 -10.10 -10.41 -35.83
CA ALA A 359 -9.07 -11.22 -35.16
C ALA A 359 -9.59 -11.90 -33.87
N ASP A 360 -10.33 -11.17 -33.06
CA ASP A 360 -10.99 -11.75 -31.87
C ASP A 360 -11.95 -12.89 -32.27
N ARG A 361 -12.82 -12.66 -33.26
CA ARG A 361 -13.72 -13.72 -33.75
C ARG A 361 -12.99 -14.95 -34.25
N ILE A 362 -11.87 -14.77 -34.95
CA ILE A 362 -11.01 -15.90 -35.42
C ILE A 362 -10.43 -16.64 -34.24
N LEU A 363 -9.88 -15.92 -33.27
CA LEU A 363 -9.29 -16.50 -32.06
C LEU A 363 -10.33 -17.34 -31.30
N ARG A 364 -11.49 -16.75 -31.00
CA ARG A 364 -12.57 -17.46 -30.26
C ARG A 364 -12.99 -18.74 -30.96
N ARG A 365 -13.21 -18.72 -32.28
CA ARG A 365 -13.54 -19.93 -33.05
C ARG A 365 -12.46 -20.99 -32.98
N ARG A 366 -11.18 -20.62 -32.87
CA ARG A 366 -10.07 -21.57 -32.70
C ARG A 366 -10.09 -22.18 -31.31
N LEU A 367 -10.29 -21.38 -30.27
CA LEU A 367 -10.38 -21.87 -28.90
C LEU A 367 -11.55 -22.86 -28.77
N ASP A 368 -12.70 -22.55 -29.35
CA ASP A 368 -13.88 -23.45 -29.40
C ASP A 368 -13.55 -24.80 -30.09
N ARG A 369 -12.89 -24.75 -31.26
CA ARG A 369 -12.49 -25.97 -32.00
C ARG A 369 -11.50 -26.82 -31.23
N LEU A 370 -10.69 -26.23 -30.40
CA LEU A 370 -9.73 -26.91 -29.52
C LEU A 370 -10.39 -27.48 -28.26
N GLY A 371 -11.68 -27.20 -28.04
CA GLY A 371 -12.43 -27.62 -26.86
C GLY A 371 -11.93 -27.00 -25.55
N LEU A 372 -11.24 -25.84 -25.63
CA LEU A 372 -10.70 -25.17 -24.45
C LEU A 372 -11.80 -24.49 -23.66
N GLN A 373 -11.86 -24.75 -22.36
CA GLN A 373 -12.81 -24.16 -21.44
C GLN A 373 -12.11 -23.17 -20.53
N PHE A 374 -12.72 -21.98 -20.35
CA PHE A 374 -12.24 -20.92 -19.47
C PHE A 374 -13.39 -20.43 -18.61
N ASP A 375 -13.08 -20.05 -17.36
CA ASP A 375 -14.06 -19.41 -16.48
C ASP A 375 -14.48 -18.04 -17.05
N HIS A 376 -13.51 -17.36 -17.70
CA HIS A 376 -13.72 -16.05 -18.30
C HIS A 376 -12.84 -15.83 -19.52
N VAL A 377 -13.40 -15.19 -20.55
CA VAL A 377 -12.68 -14.67 -21.70
C VAL A 377 -13.07 -13.21 -21.90
N LEU A 378 -12.14 -12.31 -21.71
CA LEU A 378 -12.32 -10.87 -21.85
C LEU A 378 -11.62 -10.37 -23.13
N THR A 379 -12.34 -9.65 -23.97
CA THR A 379 -11.77 -8.93 -25.10
C THR A 379 -11.93 -7.43 -24.88
N GLU A 380 -10.84 -6.71 -25.06
CA GLU A 380 -10.79 -5.26 -24.97
C GLU A 380 -10.10 -4.71 -26.22
N PHE A 381 -10.60 -3.58 -26.68
CA PHE A 381 -10.02 -2.81 -27.78
C PHE A 381 -9.44 -1.52 -27.21
N VAL A 382 -8.13 -1.57 -26.89
CA VAL A 382 -7.42 -0.43 -26.30
C VAL A 382 -7.35 0.69 -27.32
N GLY A 383 -7.76 1.88 -26.89
CA GLY A 383 -8.01 3.03 -27.79
C GLY A 383 -9.49 3.22 -28.16
N VAL A 384 -10.35 2.24 -27.83
CA VAL A 384 -11.79 2.31 -28.10
C VAL A 384 -12.61 2.15 -26.82
N ASN A 385 -12.56 0.98 -26.17
CA ASN A 385 -13.47 0.67 -25.06
C ASN A 385 -12.79 0.04 -23.83
N ALA A 386 -11.49 -0.11 -23.82
CA ALA A 386 -10.81 -0.84 -22.73
C ALA A 386 -10.98 -0.20 -21.34
N THR A 387 -11.11 1.13 -21.27
CA THR A 387 -11.25 1.87 -20.01
C THR A 387 -12.71 2.00 -19.59
N HIS A 388 -13.61 2.27 -20.51
CA HIS A 388 -15.02 2.58 -20.21
C HIS A 388 -15.99 1.42 -20.48
N GLY A 389 -15.51 0.32 -21.07
CA GLY A 389 -16.35 -0.87 -21.35
C GLY A 389 -17.60 -0.52 -22.15
N ALA A 390 -18.75 -0.90 -21.61
CA ALA A 390 -20.04 -0.64 -22.24
C ALA A 390 -20.46 0.85 -22.27
N LEU A 391 -19.80 1.70 -21.47
CA LEU A 391 -20.04 3.15 -21.46
C LEU A 391 -19.22 3.90 -22.50
N ALA A 392 -18.31 3.23 -23.20
CA ALA A 392 -17.56 3.84 -24.27
C ALA A 392 -18.49 4.30 -25.40
N GLY A 393 -18.28 5.52 -25.88
CA GLY A 393 -18.99 6.02 -27.06
C GLY A 393 -18.67 5.20 -28.32
N ALA A 394 -19.45 5.41 -29.40
CA ALA A 394 -19.14 4.81 -30.69
C ALA A 394 -17.73 5.23 -31.14
N PRO A 395 -16.91 4.29 -31.65
CA PRO A 395 -15.59 4.64 -32.15
C PRO A 395 -15.70 5.61 -33.35
N GLY A 396 -14.78 6.57 -33.44
CA GLY A 396 -14.66 7.44 -34.60
C GLY A 396 -14.41 6.63 -35.88
N ALA A 397 -14.81 7.17 -37.03
CA ALA A 397 -14.71 6.48 -38.33
C ALA A 397 -13.26 6.20 -38.77
N ASP A 398 -12.28 6.90 -38.25
CA ASP A 398 -10.89 6.85 -38.72
C ASP A 398 -9.91 6.72 -37.58
N ILE A 399 -9.89 5.54 -36.96
CA ILE A 399 -8.96 5.21 -35.87
C ILE A 399 -7.64 4.73 -36.49
N PRO A 400 -6.49 5.38 -36.20
CA PRO A 400 -5.21 5.04 -36.82
C PRO A 400 -4.69 3.68 -36.43
N GLU A 401 -4.92 3.28 -35.19
CA GLU A 401 -4.50 1.99 -34.64
C GLU A 401 -5.35 1.55 -33.44
N VAL A 402 -5.55 0.26 -33.27
CA VAL A 402 -6.25 -0.36 -32.14
C VAL A 402 -5.44 -1.54 -31.63
N GLN A 403 -5.21 -1.58 -30.32
CA GLN A 403 -4.65 -2.78 -29.70
C GLN A 403 -5.78 -3.72 -29.27
N LEU A 404 -5.86 -4.87 -29.92
CA LEU A 404 -6.63 -6.01 -29.45
C LEU A 404 -5.93 -6.59 -28.21
N ARG A 405 -6.63 -6.66 -27.08
CA ARG A 405 -6.19 -7.31 -25.85
C ARG A 405 -7.20 -8.39 -25.48
N VAL A 406 -6.76 -9.65 -25.45
CA VAL A 406 -7.60 -10.79 -25.05
C VAL A 406 -7.01 -11.45 -23.83
N GLY A 407 -7.79 -11.49 -22.75
CA GLY A 407 -7.47 -12.17 -21.51
C GLY A 407 -8.32 -13.43 -21.33
N VAL A 408 -7.70 -14.50 -20.85
CA VAL A 408 -8.40 -15.70 -20.38
C VAL A 408 -8.06 -15.99 -18.94
N ARG A 409 -9.03 -16.53 -18.21
CA ARG A 409 -8.79 -17.07 -16.86
C ARG A 409 -9.51 -18.40 -16.70
N GLY A 410 -8.91 -19.33 -15.94
CA GLY A 410 -9.50 -20.63 -15.66
C GLY A 410 -8.68 -21.43 -14.67
N GLN A 411 -9.22 -22.55 -14.22
CA GLN A 411 -8.57 -23.44 -13.25
C GLN A 411 -7.54 -24.34 -13.91
N ASP A 412 -7.74 -24.69 -15.19
CA ASP A 412 -6.81 -25.55 -15.93
C ASP A 412 -5.64 -24.72 -16.53
N ARG A 413 -4.47 -24.84 -15.91
CA ARG A 413 -3.25 -24.21 -16.38
C ARG A 413 -2.90 -24.59 -17.82
N SER A 414 -3.16 -25.86 -18.22
CA SER A 414 -2.83 -26.37 -19.56
C SER A 414 -3.69 -25.70 -20.64
N ALA A 415 -4.99 -25.47 -20.35
CA ALA A 415 -5.87 -24.73 -21.24
C ALA A 415 -5.40 -23.27 -21.40
N VAL A 416 -5.03 -22.60 -20.29
CA VAL A 416 -4.51 -21.23 -20.31
C VAL A 416 -3.17 -21.19 -21.07
N GLU A 417 -2.29 -22.16 -20.90
CA GLU A 417 -1.03 -22.24 -21.65
C GLU A 417 -1.30 -22.48 -23.15
N ARG A 418 -2.28 -23.30 -23.50
CA ARG A 418 -2.65 -23.52 -24.89
C ARG A 418 -3.14 -22.23 -25.55
N PHE A 419 -3.95 -21.42 -24.86
CA PHE A 419 -4.38 -20.10 -25.35
C PHE A 419 -3.19 -19.21 -25.74
N THR A 420 -2.10 -19.19 -24.96
CA THR A 420 -0.91 -18.35 -25.27
C THR A 420 -0.28 -18.66 -26.61
N LYS A 421 -0.51 -19.87 -27.12
CA LYS A 421 0.03 -20.35 -28.42
C LYS A 421 -0.87 -19.98 -29.59
N GLU A 422 -2.09 -19.51 -29.36
CA GLU A 422 -3.07 -19.17 -30.41
C GLU A 422 -3.02 -17.69 -30.84
N ILE A 423 -2.35 -16.82 -30.09
CA ILE A 423 -2.24 -15.38 -30.36
C ILE A 423 -1.29 -15.11 -31.55
N ALA A 424 -0.04 -15.60 -31.48
CA ALA A 424 0.96 -15.34 -32.51
C ALA A 424 0.55 -15.83 -33.91
N PRO A 425 -0.14 -16.97 -34.10
CA PRO A 425 -0.60 -17.41 -35.42
C PRO A 425 -1.50 -16.40 -36.14
N LEU A 426 -2.20 -15.50 -35.43
CA LEU A 426 -3.03 -14.45 -36.04
C LEU A 426 -2.22 -13.48 -36.92
N ILE A 427 -0.92 -13.36 -36.71
CA ILE A 427 -0.03 -12.52 -37.53
C ILE A 427 -0.05 -12.96 -38.99
N LEU A 428 -0.10 -14.25 -39.26
CA LEU A 428 -0.07 -14.79 -40.63
C LEU A 428 -1.43 -15.32 -41.09
N THR A 429 -2.37 -15.51 -40.19
CA THR A 429 -3.67 -16.16 -40.48
C THR A 429 -4.86 -15.33 -40.09
N GLY A 430 -4.63 -14.10 -39.64
CA GLY A 430 -5.65 -13.10 -39.29
C GLY A 430 -5.76 -11.99 -40.33
N PRO A 431 -6.49 -10.91 -40.00
CA PRO A 431 -6.62 -9.74 -40.84
C PRO A 431 -5.28 -9.05 -41.13
N PRO A 432 -5.15 -8.34 -42.25
CA PRO A 432 -3.91 -7.66 -42.64
C PRO A 432 -3.63 -6.44 -41.74
N GLY A 433 -2.38 -5.92 -41.78
CA GLY A 433 -1.99 -4.70 -41.09
C GLY A 433 -1.79 -4.91 -39.59
N VAL A 434 -1.53 -6.15 -39.13
CA VAL A 434 -1.12 -6.45 -37.78
C VAL A 434 0.34 -6.08 -37.60
N THR A 435 0.64 -5.39 -36.50
CA THR A 435 2.02 -5.19 -36.04
C THR A 435 2.32 -6.08 -34.84
N GLY A 436 3.61 -6.24 -34.54
CA GLY A 436 4.08 -7.13 -33.50
C GLY A 436 3.46 -6.87 -32.11
N PHE A 437 3.69 -7.79 -31.23
CA PHE A 437 3.31 -7.69 -29.82
C PHE A 437 4.55 -7.39 -28.97
N ALA A 438 4.42 -6.36 -28.14
CA ALA A 438 5.45 -6.04 -27.15
C ALA A 438 5.45 -7.12 -26.04
N GLY A 439 6.63 -7.49 -25.56
CA GLY A 439 6.78 -8.45 -24.45
C GLY A 439 6.81 -9.93 -24.83
N GLY A 440 6.73 -10.29 -26.13
CA GLY A 440 6.82 -11.67 -26.61
C GLY A 440 5.52 -12.47 -26.40
N ARG A 441 5.64 -13.80 -26.30
CA ARG A 441 4.47 -14.66 -26.08
C ARG A 441 3.84 -14.40 -24.71
N PRO A 442 2.50 -14.44 -24.61
CA PRO A 442 1.82 -14.33 -23.33
C PRO A 442 2.36 -15.35 -22.32
N LYS A 443 2.48 -14.92 -21.07
CA LYS A 443 2.88 -15.80 -19.96
C LYS A 443 1.65 -16.23 -19.18
N VAL A 444 1.69 -17.46 -18.70
CA VAL A 444 0.70 -17.96 -17.75
C VAL A 444 1.07 -17.45 -16.36
N GLU A 445 0.16 -16.76 -15.72
CA GLU A 445 0.29 -16.25 -14.36
C GLU A 445 -0.73 -16.91 -13.44
N GLU A 446 -0.33 -17.19 -12.21
CA GLU A 446 -1.26 -17.61 -11.18
C GLU A 446 -2.07 -16.39 -10.70
N ILE A 447 -3.37 -16.55 -10.57
CA ILE A 447 -4.25 -15.55 -10.00
C ILE A 447 -4.20 -15.68 -8.49
N VAL A 448 -3.85 -14.60 -7.81
CA VAL A 448 -4.01 -14.45 -6.38
C VAL A 448 -5.24 -13.59 -6.15
N ALA A 449 -6.25 -14.14 -5.50
CA ALA A 449 -7.46 -13.43 -5.13
C ALA A 449 -7.39 -12.98 -3.68
N TYR A 450 -8.11 -11.90 -3.39
CA TYR A 450 -8.22 -11.29 -2.07
C TYR A 450 -9.47 -11.78 -1.36
N TRP A 451 -9.33 -12.05 -0.06
CA TRP A 451 -10.41 -12.45 0.84
C TRP A 451 -10.37 -11.53 2.07
N PRO A 452 -11.13 -10.44 2.09
CA PRO A 452 -11.26 -9.60 3.26
C PRO A 452 -12.11 -10.29 4.31
N ALA A 453 -11.66 -10.31 5.56
CA ALA A 453 -12.39 -10.88 6.66
C ALA A 453 -12.24 -10.02 7.93
N LEU A 454 -13.06 -10.31 8.95
CA LEU A 454 -12.95 -9.70 10.26
C LEU A 454 -12.60 -10.76 11.29
N ILE A 455 -11.78 -10.37 12.28
CA ILE A 455 -11.41 -11.18 13.44
C ILE A 455 -11.63 -10.38 14.72
N PRO A 456 -12.14 -10.96 15.82
CA PRO A 456 -12.22 -10.26 17.10
C PRO A 456 -10.83 -9.81 17.58
N LYS A 457 -10.70 -8.59 18.11
CA LYS A 457 -9.43 -8.02 18.57
C LYS A 457 -8.77 -8.88 19.67
N GLU A 458 -9.56 -9.48 20.52
CA GLU A 458 -9.10 -10.35 21.62
C GLU A 458 -8.32 -11.59 21.15
N GLU A 459 -8.50 -11.99 19.88
CA GLU A 459 -7.78 -13.10 19.27
C GLU A 459 -6.35 -12.73 18.85
N ILE A 460 -6.01 -11.45 18.81
CA ILE A 460 -4.74 -10.96 18.29
C ILE A 460 -3.92 -10.32 19.40
N THR A 461 -2.71 -10.82 19.55
CA THR A 461 -1.72 -10.27 20.48
C THR A 461 -0.50 -9.82 19.69
N PRO A 462 -0.38 -8.52 19.41
CA PRO A 462 0.85 -7.98 18.84
C PRO A 462 2.04 -8.18 19.77
N ALA A 463 3.21 -8.40 19.21
CA ALA A 463 4.46 -8.49 19.96
C ALA A 463 5.43 -7.41 19.50
N VAL A 464 6.09 -6.78 20.46
CA VAL A 464 7.08 -5.73 20.26
C VAL A 464 8.42 -6.16 20.81
N GLU A 465 9.47 -6.03 20.02
CA GLU A 465 10.85 -6.26 20.43
C GLU A 465 11.72 -5.11 19.95
N VAL A 466 12.67 -4.64 20.77
CA VAL A 466 13.63 -3.61 20.37
C VAL A 466 15.03 -4.22 20.34
N LEU A 467 15.66 -4.14 19.18
CA LEU A 467 16.98 -4.70 18.87
C LEU A 467 18.03 -3.59 18.83
N GLU A 468 19.24 -3.89 19.31
CA GLU A 468 20.40 -3.00 19.16
C GLU A 468 21.22 -3.39 17.93
N ALA A 469 21.58 -2.39 17.12
CA ALA A 469 22.36 -2.59 15.92
C ALA A 469 23.86 -2.83 16.20
#